data_afaabef95ebb9636d26d1a4d5279b1ab
#
_entry.id   afaabef95ebb9636d26d1a4d5279b1ab
#
_cell.length_a   1.000
_cell.length_b   1.000
_cell.length_c   1.000
_cell.angle_alpha   90.00
_cell.angle_beta   90.00
_cell.angle_gamma   90.00
#
_symmetry.space_group_name_H-M   'P 1'
#
loop_
_entity.id
_entity.type
_entity.pdbx_description
1 polymer ?
#
loop_
_entity_poly.entity_id
_entity_poly.type
_entity_poly.pdbx_seq_one_letter_code
_entity_poly.pdbx_strand_id
1 'polypeptide(L)'
;ICKMPRQSGKSTTVVSYLLHYAIFNDSVTIGILANKAQTARDLLGRLQIAYENLPKWMQQGIIAWNKGSMELENKSKIIAASTSASAVRGMSFNIIFLDEFAFVANHLADDFFSSVYPTISSGKSTKVIIVSTPRGMNHFYRLWHDAELGRNEYVTTDVHWSEVPGRDEAWKEQTIKNTSEAQFRVEFECEFLGSVDTLIAPSKLKTMVYDE
;
A
#
# COMPACT_ATOMS: atom_id res chain seq x y z
N ILE A 1 -2.99 -8.14 -1.36
CA ILE A 1 -3.58 -6.86 -0.91
C ILE A 1 -3.72 -6.87 0.61
N CYS A 2 -3.23 -5.82 1.29
CA CYS A 2 -3.18 -5.74 2.75
C CYS A 2 -4.04 -4.58 3.27
N LYS A 3 -5.01 -4.90 4.10
CA LYS A 3 -5.85 -3.96 4.83
C LYS A 3 -5.37 -3.91 6.28
N MET A 4 -4.78 -2.79 6.69
CA MET A 4 -4.08 -2.72 7.97
C MET A 4 -4.29 -1.36 8.65
N PRO A 5 -4.36 -1.34 10.00
CA PRO A 5 -4.56 -0.11 10.75
C PRO A 5 -3.38 0.86 10.61
N ARG A 6 -3.63 2.12 10.93
CA ARG A 6 -2.55 3.12 11.01
C ARG A 6 -1.50 2.72 12.03
N GLN A 7 -0.23 3.06 11.74
CA GLN A 7 0.92 2.83 12.63
C GLN A 7 1.09 1.36 13.08
N SER A 8 0.69 0.40 12.22
CA SER A 8 0.90 -1.03 12.44
C SER A 8 2.25 -1.55 11.93
N GLY A 9 3.14 -0.67 11.47
CA GLY A 9 4.42 -1.07 10.87
C GLY A 9 4.32 -1.52 9.40
N LYS A 10 3.14 -1.47 8.78
CA LYS A 10 2.87 -1.99 7.43
C LYS A 10 3.91 -1.57 6.38
N SER A 11 4.13 -0.27 6.23
CA SER A 11 5.07 0.25 5.21
C SER A 11 6.52 -0.12 5.52
N THR A 12 6.90 -0.17 6.81
CA THR A 12 8.24 -0.58 7.24
C THR A 12 8.51 -2.05 6.90
N THR A 13 7.54 -2.93 7.17
CA THR A 13 7.64 -4.36 6.86
C THR A 13 7.80 -4.59 5.36
N VAL A 14 6.99 -3.93 4.52
CA VAL A 14 7.11 -4.05 3.07
C VAL A 14 8.46 -3.50 2.58
N VAL A 15 8.88 -2.33 3.06
CA VAL A 15 10.18 -1.74 2.69
C VAL A 15 11.34 -2.69 3.03
N SER A 16 11.30 -3.36 4.19
CA SER A 16 12.32 -4.35 4.57
C SER A 16 12.31 -5.56 3.62
N TYR A 17 11.13 -6.03 3.23
CA TYR A 17 10.99 -7.09 2.23
C TYR A 17 11.53 -6.67 0.86
N LEU A 18 11.25 -5.44 0.41
CA LEU A 18 11.75 -4.91 -0.87
C LEU A 18 13.29 -4.82 -0.87
N LEU A 19 13.86 -4.36 0.24
CA LEU A 19 15.32 -4.31 0.41
C LEU A 19 15.94 -5.72 0.33
N HIS A 20 15.38 -6.66 1.09
CA HIS A 20 15.80 -8.06 1.04
C HIS A 20 15.73 -8.60 -0.41
N TYR A 21 14.63 -8.35 -1.09
CA TYR A 21 14.45 -8.82 -2.46
C TYR A 21 15.48 -8.22 -3.43
N ALA A 22 15.77 -6.92 -3.31
CA ALA A 22 16.76 -6.24 -4.15
C ALA A 22 18.19 -6.73 -3.93
N ILE A 23 18.55 -7.10 -2.68
CA ILE A 23 19.90 -7.57 -2.33
C ILE A 23 20.15 -8.99 -2.83
N PHE A 24 19.15 -9.87 -2.68
CA PHE A 24 19.31 -11.30 -2.95
C PHE A 24 18.82 -11.75 -4.33
N ASN A 25 18.40 -10.81 -5.20
CA ASN A 25 18.05 -11.10 -6.59
C ASN A 25 18.71 -10.10 -7.52
N ASP A 26 19.30 -10.60 -8.60
CA ASP A 26 19.99 -9.77 -9.58
C ASP A 26 19.02 -9.18 -10.61
N SER A 27 19.35 -7.98 -11.09
CA SER A 27 18.66 -7.32 -12.23
C SER A 27 17.15 -7.16 -12.02
N VAL A 28 16.71 -6.91 -10.77
CA VAL A 28 15.30 -6.68 -10.48
C VAL A 28 14.96 -5.20 -10.44
N THR A 29 13.80 -4.86 -10.95
CA THR A 29 13.24 -3.50 -10.89
C THR A 29 12.05 -3.47 -9.94
N ILE A 30 12.11 -2.58 -8.94
CA ILE A 30 11.09 -2.42 -7.90
C ILE A 30 10.52 -1.00 -7.99
N GLY A 31 9.20 -0.87 -8.08
CA GLY A 31 8.49 0.41 -8.00
C GLY A 31 7.87 0.61 -6.62
N ILE A 32 8.23 1.69 -5.93
CA ILE A 32 7.55 2.18 -4.72
C ILE A 32 6.66 3.34 -5.13
N LEU A 33 5.36 3.11 -5.09
CA LEU A 33 4.36 4.07 -5.54
C LEU A 33 3.45 4.46 -4.37
N ALA A 34 3.18 5.74 -4.23
CA ALA A 34 2.28 6.25 -3.20
C ALA A 34 1.38 7.36 -3.77
N ASN A 35 0.34 7.74 -3.03
CA ASN A 35 -0.56 8.83 -3.40
C ASN A 35 0.20 10.12 -3.77
N LYS A 36 1.28 10.44 -3.02
CA LYS A 36 2.15 11.60 -3.29
C LYS A 36 3.58 11.13 -3.54
N ALA A 37 4.26 11.77 -4.51
CA ALA A 37 5.66 11.49 -4.80
C ALA A 37 6.57 11.67 -3.55
N GLN A 38 6.25 12.62 -2.67
CA GLN A 38 7.01 12.80 -1.42
C GLN A 38 6.90 11.58 -0.52
N THR A 39 5.71 11.03 -0.32
CA THR A 39 5.51 9.81 0.49
C THR A 39 6.30 8.62 -0.07
N ALA A 40 6.32 8.44 -1.40
CA ALA A 40 7.13 7.41 -2.04
C ALA A 40 8.63 7.61 -1.80
N ARG A 41 9.12 8.85 -1.87
CA ARG A 41 10.52 9.19 -1.56
C ARG A 41 10.88 8.94 -0.09
N ASP A 42 9.94 9.23 0.83
CA ASP A 42 10.14 8.97 2.26
C ASP A 42 10.26 7.46 2.54
N LEU A 43 9.50 6.63 1.82
CA LEU A 43 9.62 5.16 1.88
C LEU A 43 10.97 4.69 1.33
N LEU A 44 11.41 5.23 0.18
CA LEU A 44 12.74 4.95 -0.35
C LEU A 44 13.84 5.40 0.62
N GLY A 45 13.69 6.55 1.26
CA GLY A 45 14.63 7.02 2.29
C GLY A 45 14.74 6.06 3.48
N ARG A 46 13.60 5.48 3.93
CA ARG A 46 13.62 4.44 4.97
C ARG A 46 14.35 3.17 4.50
N LEU A 47 14.15 2.77 3.24
CA LEU A 47 14.88 1.65 2.64
C LEU A 47 16.38 1.93 2.60
N GLN A 48 16.77 3.14 2.23
CA GLN A 48 18.17 3.58 2.21
C GLN A 48 18.80 3.54 3.61
N ILE A 49 18.10 4.03 4.63
CA ILE A 49 18.54 3.93 6.03
C ILE A 49 18.67 2.47 6.46
N ALA A 50 17.72 1.62 6.11
CA ALA A 50 17.80 0.19 6.42
C ALA A 50 19.01 -0.46 5.75
N TYR A 51 19.31 -0.12 4.49
CA TYR A 51 20.49 -0.59 3.77
C TYR A 51 21.80 -0.16 4.46
N GLU A 52 21.91 1.10 4.88
CA GLU A 52 23.09 1.62 5.58
C GLU A 52 23.36 0.89 6.91
N ASN A 53 22.32 0.39 7.56
CA ASN A 53 22.41 -0.37 8.82
C ASN A 53 22.64 -1.88 8.63
N LEU A 54 22.69 -2.38 7.40
CA LEU A 54 23.05 -3.78 7.15
C LEU A 54 24.53 -4.04 7.49
N PRO A 55 24.87 -5.27 7.91
CA PRO A 55 26.26 -5.69 8.00
C PRO A 55 27.00 -5.49 6.67
N LYS A 56 28.26 -5.07 6.70
CA LYS A 56 29.04 -4.75 5.50
C LYS A 56 29.09 -5.87 4.46
N TRP A 57 29.10 -7.11 4.91
CA TRP A 57 29.10 -8.27 4.03
C TRP A 57 27.79 -8.49 3.27
N MET A 58 26.68 -7.88 3.71
CA MET A 58 25.38 -7.90 3.03
C MET A 58 25.17 -6.70 2.10
N GLN A 59 25.96 -5.63 2.25
CA GLN A 59 25.83 -4.45 1.42
C GLN A 59 26.40 -4.70 0.04
N GLN A 60 25.55 -4.65 -0.99
CA GLN A 60 25.96 -4.61 -2.38
C GLN A 60 26.63 -3.25 -2.68
N GLY A 61 27.48 -3.16 -3.69
CA GLY A 61 27.95 -1.87 -4.17
C GLY A 61 26.81 -1.00 -4.71
N ILE A 62 26.99 0.31 -4.71
CA ILE A 62 25.96 1.29 -5.10
C ILE A 62 26.39 1.95 -6.42
N ILE A 63 25.53 1.88 -7.44
CA ILE A 63 25.71 2.56 -8.72
C ILE A 63 25.05 3.94 -8.69
N ALA A 64 23.82 4.02 -8.17
CA ALA A 64 23.08 5.27 -8.04
C ALA A 64 22.36 5.36 -6.70
N TRP A 65 22.41 6.56 -6.11
CA TRP A 65 21.80 6.87 -4.81
C TRP A 65 21.25 8.28 -4.81
N ASN A 66 19.95 8.42 -4.92
CA ASN A 66 19.31 9.72 -4.90
C ASN A 66 17.91 9.66 -4.24
N LYS A 67 17.23 10.79 -4.14
CA LYS A 67 15.91 10.90 -3.50
C LYS A 67 14.78 10.15 -4.23
N GLY A 68 14.97 9.82 -5.49
CA GLY A 68 13.93 9.18 -6.31
C GLY A 68 14.27 7.77 -6.75
N SER A 69 15.53 7.35 -6.64
CA SER A 69 15.95 6.02 -7.03
C SER A 69 17.24 5.55 -6.32
N MET A 70 17.38 4.24 -6.25
CA MET A 70 18.56 3.54 -5.78
C MET A 70 18.88 2.43 -6.76
N GLU A 71 20.16 2.26 -7.13
CA GLU A 71 20.62 1.20 -8.01
C GLU A 71 21.88 0.54 -7.42
N LEU A 72 21.85 -0.79 -7.37
CA LEU A 72 22.90 -1.62 -6.79
C LEU A 72 23.79 -2.23 -7.88
N GLU A 73 25.01 -2.65 -7.54
CA GLU A 73 25.95 -3.29 -8.47
C GLU A 73 25.42 -4.60 -9.08
N ASN A 74 24.53 -5.32 -8.37
CA ASN A 74 23.81 -6.47 -8.92
C ASN A 74 22.75 -6.08 -9.97
N LYS A 75 22.73 -4.81 -10.42
CA LYS A 75 21.80 -4.21 -11.39
C LYS A 75 20.35 -4.13 -10.90
N SER A 76 20.10 -4.35 -9.63
CA SER A 76 18.77 -4.16 -9.05
C SER A 76 18.50 -2.68 -8.85
N LYS A 77 17.29 -2.24 -9.24
CA LYS A 77 16.87 -0.84 -9.23
C LYS A 77 15.57 -0.66 -8.46
N ILE A 78 15.55 0.36 -7.60
CA ILE A 78 14.37 0.74 -6.82
C ILE A 78 14.02 2.18 -7.19
N ILE A 79 12.76 2.42 -7.55
CA ILE A 79 12.27 3.73 -8.03
C ILE A 79 11.08 4.14 -7.17
N ALA A 80 11.08 5.40 -6.71
CA ALA A 80 10.01 6.01 -5.95
C ALA A 80 9.29 7.08 -6.78
N ALA A 81 7.97 6.93 -6.96
CA ALA A 81 7.14 7.84 -7.73
C ALA A 81 5.72 7.97 -7.16
N SER A 82 4.94 8.93 -7.66
CA SER A 82 3.51 8.99 -7.38
C SER A 82 2.77 7.90 -8.15
N THR A 83 1.64 7.44 -7.61
CA THR A 83 0.76 6.49 -8.31
C THR A 83 0.08 7.22 -9.47
N SER A 84 0.68 7.11 -10.66
CA SER A 84 0.17 7.67 -11.90
C SER A 84 0.56 6.79 -13.08
N ALA A 85 -0.28 6.76 -14.10
CA ALA A 85 -0.01 5.98 -15.33
C ALA A 85 1.31 6.37 -16.01
N SER A 86 1.69 7.65 -15.96
CA SER A 86 2.93 8.16 -16.56
C SER A 86 4.19 7.73 -15.81
N ALA A 87 4.11 7.48 -14.51
CA ALA A 87 5.28 7.13 -13.68
C ALA A 87 5.85 5.74 -13.99
N VAL A 88 5.06 4.86 -14.59
CA VAL A 88 5.38 3.45 -14.79
C VAL A 88 5.32 2.99 -16.24
N ARG A 89 4.85 3.88 -17.16
CA ARG A 89 4.80 3.56 -18.60
C ARG A 89 6.19 3.29 -19.16
N GLY A 90 6.31 2.21 -19.92
CA GLY A 90 7.57 1.83 -20.59
C GLY A 90 8.59 1.18 -19.68
N MET A 91 8.24 0.90 -18.42
CA MET A 91 9.11 0.21 -17.46
C MET A 91 8.59 -1.20 -17.18
N SER A 92 9.49 -2.16 -17.08
CA SER A 92 9.17 -3.50 -16.61
C SER A 92 9.54 -3.62 -15.14
N PHE A 93 8.61 -4.10 -14.33
CA PHE A 93 8.80 -4.26 -12.88
C PHE A 93 8.72 -5.73 -12.48
N ASN A 94 9.56 -6.13 -11.53
CA ASN A 94 9.46 -7.41 -10.83
C ASN A 94 8.53 -7.29 -9.61
N ILE A 95 8.57 -6.12 -8.94
CA ILE A 95 7.65 -5.81 -7.84
C ILE A 95 7.14 -4.38 -8.00
N ILE A 96 5.83 -4.22 -7.81
CA ILE A 96 5.18 -2.90 -7.64
C ILE A 96 4.58 -2.87 -6.25
N PHE A 97 5.00 -1.90 -5.46
CA PHE A 97 4.45 -1.61 -4.14
C PHE A 97 3.60 -0.34 -4.19
N LEU A 98 2.32 -0.46 -3.89
CA LEU A 98 1.35 0.62 -3.82
C LEU A 98 1.02 0.90 -2.34
N ASP A 99 1.59 1.98 -1.79
CA ASP A 99 1.31 2.39 -0.40
C ASP A 99 0.20 3.43 -0.35
N GLU A 100 -0.61 3.35 0.70
CA GLU A 100 -1.78 4.22 0.91
C GLU A 100 -2.74 4.27 -0.30
N PHE A 101 -2.94 3.14 -0.97
CA PHE A 101 -3.66 3.10 -2.24
C PHE A 101 -5.12 3.57 -2.14
N ALA A 102 -5.79 3.38 -0.99
CA ALA A 102 -7.15 3.90 -0.77
C ALA A 102 -7.23 5.44 -0.81
N PHE A 103 -6.10 6.15 -0.75
CA PHE A 103 -6.04 7.62 -0.82
C PHE A 103 -5.78 8.15 -2.23
N VAL A 104 -5.55 7.28 -3.20
CA VAL A 104 -5.44 7.63 -4.61
C VAL A 104 -6.83 7.95 -5.17
N ALA A 105 -6.97 9.05 -5.90
CA ALA A 105 -8.24 9.41 -6.53
C ALA A 105 -8.70 8.31 -7.51
N ASN A 106 -9.98 8.00 -7.54
CA ASN A 106 -10.52 6.87 -8.31
C ASN A 106 -10.12 6.91 -9.80
N HIS A 107 -10.20 8.08 -10.46
CA HIS A 107 -9.82 8.22 -11.84
C HIS A 107 -8.33 7.91 -12.09
N LEU A 108 -7.43 8.30 -11.16
CA LEU A 108 -6.00 7.99 -11.26
C LEU A 108 -5.73 6.49 -11.00
N ALA A 109 -6.48 5.88 -10.10
CA ALA A 109 -6.40 4.45 -9.84
C ALA A 109 -6.87 3.63 -11.04
N ASP A 110 -7.99 4.01 -11.66
CA ASP A 110 -8.53 3.35 -12.86
C ASP A 110 -7.55 3.51 -14.05
N ASP A 111 -7.02 4.71 -14.28
CA ASP A 111 -6.01 4.99 -15.32
C ASP A 111 -4.69 4.21 -15.08
N PHE A 112 -4.27 4.12 -13.82
CA PHE A 112 -3.09 3.35 -13.43
C PHE A 112 -3.27 1.88 -13.77
N PHE A 113 -4.34 1.25 -13.31
CA PHE A 113 -4.58 -0.18 -13.55
C PHE A 113 -4.77 -0.48 -15.05
N SER A 114 -5.50 0.33 -15.79
CA SER A 114 -5.67 0.13 -17.24
C SER A 114 -4.37 0.25 -18.02
N SER A 115 -3.46 1.12 -17.57
CA SER A 115 -2.17 1.37 -18.25
C SER A 115 -1.06 0.41 -17.83
N VAL A 116 -1.07 -0.04 -16.58
CA VAL A 116 0.02 -0.80 -15.95
C VAL A 116 -0.28 -2.30 -15.92
N TYR A 117 -1.54 -2.69 -15.79
CA TYR A 117 -1.94 -4.08 -15.73
C TYR A 117 -1.49 -4.92 -16.94
N PRO A 118 -1.57 -4.44 -18.20
CA PRO A 118 -1.03 -5.18 -19.34
C PRO A 118 0.47 -5.45 -19.24
N THR A 119 1.23 -4.52 -18.64
CA THR A 119 2.68 -4.70 -18.40
C THR A 119 2.95 -5.68 -17.27
N ILE A 120 2.12 -5.69 -16.23
CA ILE A 120 2.18 -6.64 -15.12
C ILE A 120 1.83 -8.05 -15.61
N SER A 121 0.75 -8.20 -16.37
CA SER A 121 0.25 -9.48 -16.84
C SER A 121 1.14 -10.14 -17.90
N SER A 122 1.96 -9.36 -18.63
CA SER A 122 2.94 -9.90 -19.57
C SER A 122 4.19 -10.47 -18.90
N GLY A 123 4.46 -10.06 -17.66
CA GLY A 123 5.57 -10.57 -16.86
C GLY A 123 5.17 -11.82 -16.06
N LYS A 124 5.76 -12.98 -16.37
CA LYS A 124 5.46 -14.25 -15.68
C LYS A 124 5.70 -14.25 -14.16
N SER A 125 6.29 -13.20 -13.59
CA SER A 125 6.71 -13.15 -12.18
C SER A 125 6.52 -11.80 -11.49
N THR A 126 5.78 -10.85 -12.08
CA THR A 126 5.56 -9.55 -11.46
C THR A 126 4.65 -9.67 -10.25
N LYS A 127 5.11 -9.19 -9.09
CA LYS A 127 4.34 -9.15 -7.85
C LYS A 127 3.78 -7.75 -7.62
N VAL A 128 2.51 -7.66 -7.25
CA VAL A 128 1.87 -6.39 -6.86
C VAL A 128 1.50 -6.46 -5.38
N ILE A 129 2.05 -5.55 -4.59
CA ILE A 129 1.78 -5.42 -3.16
C ILE A 129 0.97 -4.13 -2.97
N ILE A 130 -0.26 -4.25 -2.52
CA ILE A 130 -1.15 -3.11 -2.27
C ILE A 130 -1.40 -3.02 -0.78
N VAL A 131 -1.08 -1.89 -0.16
CA VAL A 131 -1.27 -1.68 1.28
C VAL A 131 -2.03 -0.39 1.53
N SER A 132 -3.06 -0.45 2.36
CA SER A 132 -3.77 0.75 2.80
C SER A 132 -4.55 0.55 4.11
N THR A 133 -4.90 1.67 4.75
CA THR A 133 -6.10 1.77 5.57
C THR A 133 -7.29 2.05 4.66
N PRO A 134 -8.51 1.59 4.97
CA PRO A 134 -9.71 1.89 4.21
C PRO A 134 -10.02 3.39 4.12
N ARG A 135 -10.61 3.80 3.01
CA ARG A 135 -11.15 5.15 2.83
C ARG A 135 -12.38 5.11 1.93
N GLY A 136 -13.53 4.80 2.51
CA GLY A 136 -14.78 4.69 1.76
C GLY A 136 -14.79 3.54 0.75
N MET A 137 -15.82 3.49 -0.10
CA MET A 137 -16.03 2.44 -1.10
C MET A 137 -15.39 2.84 -2.44
N ASN A 138 -14.07 2.91 -2.48
CA ASN A 138 -13.27 3.31 -3.64
C ASN A 138 -12.68 2.10 -4.40
N HIS A 139 -11.69 2.34 -5.26
CA HIS A 139 -11.03 1.28 -6.01
C HIS A 139 -10.35 0.23 -5.12
N PHE A 140 -9.75 0.64 -3.98
CA PHE A 140 -9.17 -0.30 -3.01
C PHE A 140 -10.23 -1.21 -2.39
N TYR A 141 -11.41 -0.68 -2.06
CA TYR A 141 -12.55 -1.48 -1.60
C TYR A 141 -12.97 -2.51 -2.64
N ARG A 142 -13.11 -2.12 -3.92
CA ARG A 142 -13.48 -3.05 -5.00
C ARG A 142 -12.49 -4.20 -5.12
N LEU A 143 -11.18 -3.88 -5.15
CA LEU A 143 -10.13 -4.89 -5.22
C LEU A 143 -10.15 -5.83 -4.02
N TRP A 144 -10.33 -5.29 -2.81
CA TRP A 144 -10.42 -6.06 -1.59
C TRP A 144 -11.63 -7.00 -1.59
N HIS A 145 -12.81 -6.47 -1.88
CA HIS A 145 -14.05 -7.22 -1.89
C HIS A 145 -14.05 -8.33 -2.96
N ASP A 146 -13.53 -8.03 -4.14
CA ASP A 146 -13.39 -9.02 -5.21
C ASP A 146 -12.37 -10.12 -4.84
N ALA A 147 -11.33 -9.78 -4.08
CA ALA A 147 -10.39 -10.78 -3.55
C ALA A 147 -11.04 -11.70 -2.51
N GLU A 148 -11.85 -11.14 -1.58
CA GLU A 148 -12.61 -11.94 -0.61
C GLU A 148 -13.60 -12.90 -1.29
N LEU A 149 -14.16 -12.49 -2.42
CA LEU A 149 -15.09 -13.31 -3.23
C LEU A 149 -14.40 -14.25 -4.23
N GLY A 150 -13.06 -14.25 -4.26
CA GLY A 150 -12.28 -15.06 -5.22
C GLY A 150 -12.46 -14.63 -6.69
N ARG A 151 -12.85 -13.39 -6.95
CA ARG A 151 -13.06 -12.83 -8.30
C ARG A 151 -11.78 -12.28 -8.92
N ASN A 152 -10.72 -12.12 -8.14
CA ASN A 152 -9.39 -11.74 -8.59
C ASN A 152 -8.34 -12.63 -7.91
N GLU A 153 -7.08 -12.51 -8.34
CA GLU A 153 -5.97 -13.36 -7.85
C GLU A 153 -5.24 -12.75 -6.62
N TYR A 154 -5.74 -11.67 -6.03
CA TYR A 154 -5.11 -11.07 -4.86
C TYR A 154 -5.35 -11.92 -3.61
N VAL A 155 -4.27 -12.21 -2.89
CA VAL A 155 -4.35 -12.79 -1.54
C VAL A 155 -4.59 -11.66 -0.55
N THR A 156 -5.62 -11.79 0.27
CA THR A 156 -5.97 -10.80 1.31
C THR A 156 -5.16 -11.02 2.58
N THR A 157 -4.70 -9.93 3.18
CA THR A 157 -4.09 -9.92 4.52
C THR A 157 -4.75 -8.80 5.32
N ASP A 158 -5.34 -9.17 6.45
CA ASP A 158 -5.97 -8.26 7.40
C ASP A 158 -5.23 -8.35 8.73
N VAL A 159 -5.11 -7.23 9.43
CA VAL A 159 -4.54 -7.17 10.79
C VAL A 159 -5.47 -6.36 11.66
N HIS A 160 -5.92 -6.95 12.74
CA HIS A 160 -6.76 -6.24 13.72
C HIS A 160 -5.90 -5.30 14.58
N TRP A 161 -6.47 -4.19 15.04
CA TRP A 161 -5.74 -3.20 15.84
C TRP A 161 -5.16 -3.78 17.13
N SER A 162 -5.85 -4.75 17.76
CA SER A 162 -5.41 -5.39 18.99
C SER A 162 -4.21 -6.34 18.83
N GLU A 163 -3.90 -6.74 17.59
CA GLU A 163 -2.70 -7.54 17.28
C GLU A 163 -1.43 -6.68 17.24
N VAL A 164 -1.58 -5.35 17.21
CA VAL A 164 -0.46 -4.42 17.21
C VAL A 164 0.06 -4.25 18.65
N PRO A 165 1.35 -4.55 18.92
CA PRO A 165 1.91 -4.45 20.27
C PRO A 165 1.68 -3.08 20.91
N GLY A 166 1.26 -3.09 22.18
CA GLY A 166 1.00 -1.87 22.97
C GLY A 166 -0.39 -1.27 22.76
N ARG A 167 -1.30 -1.96 22.08
CA ARG A 167 -2.70 -1.55 21.90
C ARG A 167 -3.63 -2.48 22.68
N ASP A 168 -4.21 -1.95 23.73
CA ASP A 168 -5.20 -2.61 24.59
C ASP A 168 -6.52 -1.82 24.60
N GLU A 169 -7.51 -2.27 25.35
CA GLU A 169 -8.80 -1.59 25.47
C GLU A 169 -8.65 -0.18 26.08
N ALA A 170 -7.72 0.05 27.01
CA ALA A 170 -7.48 1.37 27.57
C ALA A 170 -6.95 2.34 26.50
N TRP A 171 -6.03 1.87 25.62
CA TRP A 171 -5.57 2.61 24.46
C TRP A 171 -6.71 2.92 23.49
N LYS A 172 -7.61 1.97 23.23
CA LYS A 172 -8.80 2.16 22.38
C LYS A 172 -9.69 3.26 22.93
N GLU A 173 -10.07 3.18 24.20
CA GLU A 173 -10.93 4.17 24.86
C GLU A 173 -10.30 5.58 24.81
N GLN A 174 -9.00 5.68 25.08
CA GLN A 174 -8.28 6.94 25.00
C GLN A 174 -8.25 7.52 23.58
N THR A 175 -8.05 6.64 22.58
CA THR A 175 -8.03 7.04 21.17
C THR A 175 -9.39 7.55 20.72
N ILE A 176 -10.48 6.86 21.10
CA ILE A 176 -11.86 7.28 20.79
C ILE A 176 -12.18 8.64 21.44
N LYS A 177 -11.78 8.84 22.70
CA LYS A 177 -11.98 10.13 23.41
C LYS A 177 -11.27 11.29 22.71
N ASN A 178 -10.09 11.06 22.13
CA ASN A 178 -9.29 12.08 21.48
C ASN A 178 -9.65 12.30 20.00
N THR A 179 -10.44 11.40 19.41
CA THR A 179 -10.85 11.46 18.00
C THR A 179 -12.36 11.32 17.88
N SER A 180 -12.83 10.18 17.43
CA SER A 180 -14.22 9.76 17.44
C SER A 180 -14.31 8.26 17.18
N GLU A 181 -15.44 7.66 17.58
CA GLU A 181 -15.70 6.24 17.29
C GLU A 181 -15.70 5.96 15.77
N ALA A 182 -16.29 6.83 14.96
CA ALA A 182 -16.31 6.70 13.51
C ALA A 182 -14.89 6.71 12.91
N GLN A 183 -14.02 7.58 13.41
CA GLN A 183 -12.62 7.63 12.98
C GLN A 183 -11.86 6.39 13.43
N PHE A 184 -12.09 5.91 14.65
CA PHE A 184 -11.47 4.69 15.16
C PHE A 184 -11.84 3.48 14.28
N ARG A 185 -13.10 3.33 13.93
CA ARG A 185 -13.58 2.25 13.05
C ARG A 185 -12.89 2.27 11.68
N VAL A 186 -12.70 3.43 11.08
CA VAL A 186 -12.02 3.52 9.77
C VAL A 186 -10.51 3.29 9.89
N GLU A 187 -9.85 3.96 10.83
CA GLU A 187 -8.38 4.01 10.86
C GLU A 187 -7.75 2.82 11.60
N PHE A 188 -8.48 2.21 12.54
CA PHE A 188 -7.95 1.13 13.38
C PHE A 188 -8.71 -0.19 13.24
N GLU A 189 -10.04 -0.18 13.17
CA GLU A 189 -10.81 -1.39 12.88
C GLU A 189 -10.87 -1.69 11.38
N CYS A 190 -10.33 -0.79 10.56
CA CYS A 190 -10.23 -0.96 9.11
C CYS A 190 -11.58 -1.23 8.42
N GLU A 191 -12.65 -0.61 8.91
CA GLU A 191 -13.96 -0.72 8.29
C GLU A 191 -14.08 0.16 7.05
N PHE A 192 -14.68 -0.39 6.01
CA PHE A 192 -15.10 0.38 4.84
C PHE A 192 -16.42 1.11 5.14
N LEU A 193 -16.35 2.23 5.84
CA LEU A 193 -17.51 3.08 6.00
C LEU A 193 -17.74 3.82 4.68
N GLY A 194 -19.00 3.90 4.24
CA GLY A 194 -19.37 4.72 3.10
C GLY A 194 -18.88 6.16 3.29
N SER A 195 -18.67 6.88 2.19
CA SER A 195 -18.10 8.24 2.26
C SER A 195 -18.92 9.13 3.17
N VAL A 196 -18.24 9.93 3.99
CA VAL A 196 -18.85 10.91 4.90
C VAL A 196 -19.62 11.99 4.11
N ASP A 197 -19.33 12.10 2.80
CA ASP A 197 -19.90 13.08 1.85
C ASP A 197 -21.09 12.53 1.04
N THR A 198 -21.70 11.42 1.44
CA THR A 198 -22.93 10.97 0.78
C THR A 198 -24.14 11.70 1.35
N LEU A 199 -25.08 12.07 0.46
CA LEU A 199 -26.35 12.76 0.81
C LEU A 199 -27.15 11.99 1.89
N ILE A 200 -26.99 10.67 1.94
CA ILE A 200 -27.60 9.78 2.93
C ILE A 200 -26.50 8.98 3.63
N ALA A 201 -26.42 9.08 4.94
CA ALA A 201 -25.44 8.31 5.72
C ALA A 201 -25.62 6.80 5.47
N PRO A 202 -24.53 6.04 5.26
CA PRO A 202 -24.59 4.59 4.99
C PRO A 202 -25.33 3.79 6.09
N SER A 203 -25.27 4.25 7.32
CA SER A 203 -26.03 3.69 8.45
C SER A 203 -27.54 3.80 8.25
N LYS A 204 -28.02 4.89 7.63
CA LYS A 204 -29.43 5.07 7.27
C LYS A 204 -29.83 4.22 6.07
N LEU A 205 -28.94 4.06 5.07
CA LEU A 205 -29.20 3.18 3.92
C LEU A 205 -29.39 1.72 4.33
N LYS A 206 -28.65 1.24 5.34
CA LYS A 206 -28.82 -0.12 5.88
C LYS A 206 -30.14 -0.35 6.59
N THR A 207 -30.80 0.69 7.05
CA THR A 207 -32.10 0.63 7.75
C THR A 207 -33.29 0.90 6.82
N MET A 208 -33.05 1.25 5.56
CA MET A 208 -34.11 1.44 4.57
C MET A 208 -34.64 0.07 4.13
N VAL A 209 -35.87 -0.21 4.46
CA VAL A 209 -36.61 -1.39 3.97
C VAL A 209 -37.20 -1.00 2.62
N TYR A 210 -37.04 -1.86 1.62
CA TYR A 210 -37.73 -1.72 0.33
C TYR A 210 -39.10 -2.32 0.49
N ASP A 211 -40.13 -1.57 0.16
CA ASP A 211 -41.41 -2.14 -0.20
C ASP A 211 -41.30 -2.55 -1.69
N GLU A 212 -41.52 -3.84 -1.98
CA GLU A 212 -41.57 -4.37 -3.35
C GLU A 212 -42.90 -3.93 -4.04
#